data_9d7028179c4a97dc7698919ac2f1de1e
#
_entry.id   9d7028179c4a97dc7698919ac2f1de1e
#
_cell.length_a   1.000
_cell.length_b   1.000
_cell.length_c   1.000
_cell.angle_alpha   90.00
_cell.angle_beta   90.00
_cell.angle_gamma   90.00
#
_symmetry.space_group_name_H-M   'P 1'
#
loop_
_entity.id
_entity.type
_entity.pdbx_description
1 polymer ?
#
loop_
_entity_poly.entity_id
_entity_poly.type
_entity_poly.pdbx_seq_one_letter_code
_entity_poly.pdbx_strand_id
1 'polypeptide(L)'
;MSNINTAVNICGVEMKNPVTTASGTFGSGREFGEFVDLNRLGAVTVKGVAAEAWKGNNAPRIAETYGGMLNSVGLQNPGADYFIENDIPFLRQFDTKIIVNICG
;
A
#
# COMPACT_ATOMS: atom_id res chain seq x y z
N MET A 1 -15.40 26.84 13.41
CA MET A 1 -14.52 25.72 13.82
C MET A 1 -13.11 26.06 13.38
N SER A 2 -12.10 25.99 14.26
CA SER A 2 -10.71 26.21 13.88
C SER A 2 -10.30 25.09 12.92
N ASN A 3 -9.84 25.44 11.71
CA ASN A 3 -9.23 24.47 10.81
C ASN A 3 -7.90 24.01 11.41
N ILE A 4 -7.87 22.78 11.91
CA ILE A 4 -6.63 22.16 12.37
C ILE A 4 -5.84 21.77 11.11
N ASN A 5 -4.65 22.33 10.98
CA ASN A 5 -3.73 21.93 9.93
C ASN A 5 -3.03 20.64 10.34
N THR A 6 -3.27 19.55 9.62
CA THR A 6 -2.65 18.25 9.85
C THR A 6 -1.59 17.91 8.82
N ALA A 7 -1.25 18.84 7.92
CA ALA A 7 -0.22 18.62 6.89
C ALA A 7 1.15 18.33 7.53
N VAL A 8 1.87 17.40 6.95
CA VAL A 8 3.22 17.01 7.34
C VAL A 8 4.14 16.98 6.13
N ASN A 9 5.43 17.22 6.37
CA ASN A 9 6.47 17.09 5.34
C ASN A 9 7.42 15.96 5.75
N ILE A 10 7.59 14.98 4.86
CA ILE A 10 8.52 13.86 5.06
C ILE A 10 9.52 13.88 3.92
N CYS A 11 10.77 14.24 4.22
CA CYS A 11 11.87 14.31 3.25
C CYS A 11 11.54 15.12 2.00
N GLY A 12 10.85 16.26 2.16
CA GLY A 12 10.45 17.13 1.04
C GLY A 12 9.12 16.77 0.38
N VAL A 13 8.49 15.66 0.76
CA VAL A 13 7.17 15.28 0.28
C VAL A 13 6.10 15.79 1.24
N GLU A 14 5.26 16.69 0.77
CA GLU A 14 4.14 17.19 1.55
C GLU A 14 2.93 16.26 1.44
N MET A 15 2.38 15.92 2.60
CA MET A 15 1.16 15.13 2.74
C MET A 15 0.11 15.95 3.49
N LYS A 16 -1.14 15.88 3.08
CA LYS A 16 -2.25 16.63 3.69
C LYS A 16 -2.52 16.27 5.15
N ASN A 17 -2.13 15.07 5.56
CA ASN A 17 -2.18 14.57 6.92
C ASN A 17 -1.17 13.41 7.08
N PRO A 18 -0.82 12.99 8.31
CA PRO A 18 0.16 11.94 8.56
C PRO A 18 -0.39 10.51 8.39
N VAL A 19 -1.64 10.34 8.00
CA VAL A 19 -2.24 9.00 7.89
C VAL A 19 -1.80 8.33 6.61
N THR A 20 -1.16 7.20 6.75
CA THR A 20 -0.76 6.35 5.62
C THR A 20 -1.17 4.90 5.87
N THR A 21 -1.35 4.15 4.82
CA THR A 21 -1.58 2.71 4.91
C THR A 21 -0.27 1.98 5.16
N ALA A 22 -0.37 0.73 5.64
CA ALA A 22 0.79 -0.12 5.86
C ALA A 22 1.03 -1.04 4.66
N SER A 23 2.28 -1.09 4.21
CA SER A 23 2.72 -1.97 3.14
C SER A 23 2.35 -3.43 3.44
N GLY A 24 1.82 -4.13 2.45
CA GLY A 24 1.48 -5.54 2.51
C GLY A 24 0.11 -5.87 3.10
N THR A 25 -0.47 -5.00 3.91
CA THR A 25 -1.83 -5.18 4.45
C THR A 25 -2.90 -4.50 3.62
N PHE A 26 -2.54 -3.49 2.86
CA PHE A 26 -3.46 -2.69 2.05
C PHE A 26 -3.34 -2.95 0.55
N GLY A 27 -2.38 -3.76 0.12
CA GLY A 27 -2.08 -4.00 -1.29
C GLY A 27 -1.77 -2.71 -2.04
N SER A 28 -2.34 -2.55 -3.23
CA SER A 28 -2.30 -1.30 -4.00
C SER A 28 -3.57 -0.46 -3.83
N GLY A 29 -4.39 -0.75 -2.82
CA GLY A 29 -5.57 0.03 -2.46
C GLY A 29 -6.83 -0.25 -3.27
N ARG A 30 -6.80 -1.14 -4.27
CA ARG A 30 -7.99 -1.45 -5.10
C ARG A 30 -9.11 -2.06 -4.28
N GLU A 31 -8.79 -3.12 -3.53
CA GLU A 31 -9.77 -3.84 -2.70
C GLU A 31 -10.28 -2.97 -1.55
N PHE A 32 -9.38 -2.32 -0.84
CA PHE A 32 -9.75 -1.50 0.32
C PHE A 32 -10.31 -0.13 -0.05
N GLY A 33 -10.07 0.35 -1.27
CA GLY A 33 -10.68 1.57 -1.80
C GLY A 33 -12.20 1.51 -1.90
N GLU A 34 -12.79 0.31 -1.85
CA GLU A 34 -14.23 0.14 -1.77
C GLU A 34 -14.79 0.49 -0.37
N PHE A 35 -13.97 0.41 0.66
CA PHE A 35 -14.36 0.64 2.06
C PHE A 35 -13.81 1.94 2.62
N VAL A 36 -12.71 2.44 2.06
CA VAL A 36 -12.01 3.64 2.52
C VAL A 36 -11.84 4.62 1.37
N ASP A 37 -12.28 5.85 1.55
CA ASP A 37 -12.02 6.93 0.59
C ASP A 37 -10.52 7.29 0.61
N LEU A 38 -9.80 6.87 -0.42
CA LEU A 38 -8.36 7.11 -0.57
C LEU A 38 -8.01 8.59 -0.62
N ASN A 39 -8.94 9.46 -1.02
CA ASN A 39 -8.73 10.92 -1.00
C ASN A 39 -8.52 11.47 0.41
N ARG A 40 -8.94 10.76 1.44
CA ARG A 40 -8.77 11.18 2.84
C ARG A 40 -7.40 10.85 3.43
N LEU A 41 -6.63 10.01 2.76
CA LEU A 41 -5.31 9.55 3.22
C LEU A 41 -4.21 10.52 2.78
N GLY A 42 -3.23 10.75 3.64
CA GLY A 42 -2.01 11.48 3.30
C GLY A 42 -1.16 10.71 2.29
N ALA A 43 -1.09 9.40 2.45
CA ALA A 43 -0.42 8.52 1.48
C ALA A 43 -1.00 7.10 1.48
N VAL A 44 -0.85 6.42 0.35
CA VAL A 44 -1.02 4.96 0.25
C VAL A 44 0.38 4.33 0.11
N THR A 45 0.75 3.53 1.11
CA THR A 45 1.98 2.73 1.05
C THR A 45 1.63 1.36 0.48
N VAL A 46 2.18 1.06 -0.69
CA VAL A 46 1.82 -0.16 -1.43
C VAL A 46 2.65 -1.37 -1.00
N LYS A 47 2.22 -2.55 -1.40
CA LYS A 47 2.98 -3.80 -1.25
C LYS A 47 4.34 -3.68 -1.92
N GLY A 48 5.34 -4.41 -1.40
CA GLY A 48 6.65 -4.49 -2.02
C GLY A 48 6.56 -4.91 -3.49
N VAL A 49 7.25 -4.14 -4.35
CA VAL A 49 7.30 -4.35 -5.79
C VAL A 49 8.71 -4.75 -6.17
N ALA A 50 8.88 -5.93 -6.75
CA ALA A 50 10.14 -6.42 -7.32
C ALA A 50 10.25 -6.07 -8.81
N ALA A 51 11.45 -6.17 -9.38
CA ALA A 51 11.63 -5.98 -10.81
C ALA A 51 10.76 -6.95 -11.62
N GLU A 52 10.74 -8.22 -11.20
CA GLU A 52 9.91 -9.26 -11.81
C GLU A 52 8.77 -9.68 -10.89
N ALA A 53 7.73 -10.28 -11.47
CA ALA A 53 6.60 -10.80 -10.71
C ALA A 53 7.00 -11.97 -9.82
N TRP A 54 6.60 -11.93 -8.56
CA TRP A 54 6.81 -13.03 -7.62
C TRP A 54 5.47 -13.66 -7.24
N LYS A 55 5.38 -14.97 -7.43
CA LYS A 55 4.16 -15.74 -7.10
C LYS A 55 3.94 -15.92 -5.60
N GLY A 56 4.99 -15.70 -4.81
CA GLY A 56 4.99 -16.03 -3.38
C GLY A 56 5.11 -17.53 -3.14
N ASN A 57 4.91 -17.93 -1.89
CA ASN A 57 5.01 -19.32 -1.45
C ASN A 57 3.78 -20.13 -1.89
N ASN A 58 3.92 -21.46 -1.93
CA ASN A 58 2.79 -22.37 -2.10
C ASN A 58 1.88 -22.35 -0.86
N ALA A 59 0.60 -22.62 -1.05
CA ALA A 59 -0.33 -22.82 0.06
C ALA A 59 0.02 -24.13 0.84
N PRO A 60 -0.28 -24.17 2.17
CA PRO A 60 -0.95 -23.14 2.97
C PRO A 60 0.00 -21.98 3.31
N ARG A 61 -0.54 -20.75 3.29
CA ARG A 61 0.21 -19.52 3.58
C ARG A 61 -0.17 -18.87 4.90
N ILE A 62 -1.19 -19.38 5.55
CA ILE A 62 -1.77 -18.86 6.79
C ILE A 62 -1.94 -19.99 7.75
N ALA A 63 -1.62 -19.78 9.02
CA ALA A 63 -1.91 -20.68 10.12
C ALA A 63 -2.39 -19.89 11.32
N GLU A 64 -3.56 -20.28 11.87
CA GLU A 64 -4.07 -19.68 13.10
C GLU A 64 -3.26 -20.17 14.30
N THR A 65 -3.08 -19.28 15.27
CA THR A 65 -2.45 -19.56 16.55
C THR A 65 -3.37 -19.09 17.67
N TYR A 66 -3.06 -19.45 18.92
CA TYR A 66 -3.79 -18.90 20.06
C TYR A 66 -3.61 -17.38 20.14
N GLY A 67 -4.69 -16.65 19.84
CA GLY A 67 -4.70 -15.20 19.87
C GLY A 67 -4.00 -14.49 18.71
N GLY A 68 -3.77 -15.18 17.58
CA GLY A 68 -3.11 -14.58 16.43
C GLY A 68 -3.09 -15.44 15.19
N MET A 69 -2.25 -15.01 14.22
CA MET A 69 -2.08 -15.68 12.94
C MET A 69 -0.63 -15.59 12.49
N LEU A 70 -0.11 -16.69 11.98
CA LEU A 70 1.16 -16.72 11.23
C LEU A 70 0.88 -16.65 9.74
N ASN A 71 1.74 -16.00 8.99
CA ASN A 71 1.65 -16.03 7.54
C ASN A 71 3.03 -16.27 6.90
N SER A 72 2.99 -16.81 5.69
CA SER A 72 4.14 -17.03 4.84
C SER A 72 3.72 -16.75 3.38
N VAL A 73 3.35 -15.50 3.09
CA VAL A 73 2.89 -15.10 1.75
C VAL A 73 4.03 -15.15 0.74
N GLY A 74 5.26 -14.78 1.14
CA GLY A 74 6.43 -14.83 0.29
C GLY A 74 6.53 -13.68 -0.71
N LEU A 75 6.24 -12.45 -0.26
CA LEU A 75 6.37 -11.22 -1.05
C LEU A 75 5.67 -11.28 -2.41
N GLN A 76 4.52 -11.95 -2.49
CA GLN A 76 3.73 -11.99 -3.72
C GLN A 76 3.48 -10.57 -4.23
N ASN A 77 3.90 -10.32 -5.47
CA ASN A 77 3.69 -9.04 -6.13
C ASN A 77 3.68 -9.21 -7.66
N PRO A 78 3.06 -8.27 -8.40
CA PRO A 78 2.89 -8.41 -9.85
C PRO A 78 4.14 -8.01 -10.66
N GLY A 79 5.18 -7.48 -10.03
CA GLY A 79 6.34 -6.91 -10.69
C GLY A 79 6.18 -5.44 -11.08
N ALA A 80 7.31 -4.81 -11.40
CA ALA A 80 7.37 -3.36 -11.63
C ALA A 80 6.56 -2.92 -12.88
N ASP A 81 6.64 -3.66 -13.97
CA ASP A 81 5.93 -3.28 -15.20
C ASP A 81 4.42 -3.23 -14.98
N TYR A 82 3.86 -4.28 -14.39
CA TYR A 82 2.42 -4.30 -14.07
C TYR A 82 2.04 -3.16 -13.12
N PHE A 83 2.85 -2.92 -12.09
CA PHE A 83 2.59 -1.87 -11.11
C PHE A 83 2.58 -0.48 -11.76
N ILE A 84 3.54 -0.21 -12.64
CA ILE A 84 3.65 1.07 -13.38
C ILE A 84 2.47 1.26 -14.33
N GLU A 85 2.08 0.21 -15.04
CA GLU A 85 1.03 0.27 -16.06
C GLU A 85 -0.39 0.27 -15.49
N ASN A 86 -0.59 -0.32 -14.32
CA ASN A 86 -1.92 -0.55 -13.76
C ASN A 86 -2.16 0.14 -12.42
N ASP A 87 -1.29 -0.06 -11.43
CA ASP A 87 -1.54 0.39 -10.06
C ASP A 87 -1.25 1.88 -9.89
N ILE A 88 -0.18 2.40 -10.48
CA ILE A 88 0.10 3.84 -10.45
C ILE A 88 -1.02 4.65 -11.11
N PRO A 89 -1.50 4.33 -12.32
CA PRO A 89 -2.62 5.06 -12.92
C PRO A 89 -3.90 5.01 -12.09
N PHE A 90 -4.17 3.87 -11.44
CA PHE A 90 -5.30 3.76 -10.52
C PHE A 90 -5.14 4.70 -9.32
N LEU A 91 -4.01 4.66 -8.64
CA LEU A 91 -3.77 5.49 -7.46
C LEU A 91 -3.71 6.99 -7.76
N ARG A 92 -3.27 7.37 -8.95
CA ARG A 92 -3.22 8.77 -9.40
C ARG A 92 -4.58 9.42 -9.61
N GLN A 93 -5.66 8.64 -9.58
CA GLN A 93 -7.02 9.19 -9.62
C GLN A 93 -7.43 9.84 -8.29
N PHE A 94 -6.69 9.58 -7.21
CA PHE A 94 -6.99 10.06 -5.88
C PHE A 94 -6.01 11.16 -5.43
N ASP A 95 -6.50 12.07 -4.61
CA ASP A 95 -5.68 13.11 -3.97
C ASP A 95 -4.95 12.51 -2.76
N THR A 96 -3.98 11.64 -3.02
CA THR A 96 -3.12 11.00 -2.02
C THR A 96 -1.71 10.83 -2.56
N LYS A 97 -0.71 10.73 -1.70
CA LYS A 97 0.65 10.39 -2.12
C LYS A 97 0.79 8.88 -2.26
N ILE A 98 1.69 8.46 -3.13
CA ILE A 98 2.00 7.04 -3.35
C ILE A 98 3.40 6.78 -2.79
N ILE A 99 3.49 5.88 -1.82
CA ILE A 99 4.76 5.42 -1.27
C ILE A 99 4.99 4.00 -1.77
N VAL A 100 6.00 3.81 -2.59
CA VAL A 100 6.33 2.51 -3.18
C VAL A 100 7.43 1.85 -2.37
N ASN A 101 7.16 0.64 -1.88
CA ASN A 101 8.17 -0.22 -1.27
C ASN A 101 8.82 -1.04 -2.38
N ILE A 102 10.08 -0.77 -2.68
CA ILE A 102 10.85 -1.51 -3.69
C ILE A 102 11.62 -2.64 -3.02
N CYS A 103 11.62 -3.81 -3.63
CA CYS A 103 12.35 -4.98 -3.18
C CYS A 103 13.10 -5.67 -4.34
N GLY A 104 14.23 -6.26 -4.03
CA GLY A 104 15.08 -6.99 -4.98
C GLY A 104 16.08 -7.88 -4.26
#